data_64de680675505e472a042b1c215fb974
#
_entry.id   64de680675505e472a042b1c215fb974
#
_cell.length_a   1.000
_cell.length_b   1.000
_cell.length_c   1.000
_cell.angle_alpha   90.00
_cell.angle_beta   90.00
_cell.angle_gamma   90.00
#
_symmetry.space_group_name_H-M   'P 1'
#
loop_
_entity.id
_entity.type
_entity.pdbx_description
1 polymer ?
#
loop_
_entity_poly.entity_id
_entity_poly.type
_entity_poly.pdbx_seq_one_letter_code
_entity_poly.pdbx_strand_id
1 'polypeptide(L)'
;TAKDKRLPAVVDFCAPGPVHRCIHAVCHQIEDHAQRAGLSVRFAATWVIDGDEAVLNQLHLDQNEKELIEHSIVQMELERGLDRNAAIADMRYTFIEALVKSCVVKPHESKERLRSVSADKILTGKYTAIPIFIGVMLLIFYLTFHVIGQGLSDLLASGIDALTVVVDRALTAYHLNPVVQSLVIDGIFQGVGSVLSFLPIIVTLFFFLSILEDTGYMARVAFVMDKLLRRIGLSGKSIVPMLIGFGCTVPAVMAARTLPSERDRTMTILLTPFMSCSAKIPIYAFFSAAFFPKYAALVMIGLYVLGILFGILSALVLKSAFRGRPVPFVMELPNYRLPSLKSVALLLWDKAKDFIERAFTVIFLATIVIWF
;
A
#
# COMPACT_ATOMS: atom_id res chain seq x y z
N THR A 1 -25.46 -14.06 36.18
CA THR A 1 -24.46 -13.24 35.73
C THR A 1 -24.53 -11.80 36.20
N ALA A 2 -25.20 -10.80 35.59
CA ALA A 2 -25.20 -9.45 36.13
C ALA A 2 -25.93 -9.30 37.53
N LYS A 3 -26.82 -10.21 37.90
CA LYS A 3 -27.46 -10.25 39.20
C LYS A 3 -26.61 -10.87 40.31
N ASP A 4 -25.71 -11.78 39.99
CA ASP A 4 -24.94 -12.53 41.01
C ASP A 4 -23.58 -11.91 41.33
N LYS A 5 -23.17 -10.80 40.69
CA LYS A 5 -21.82 -10.17 40.84
C LYS A 5 -20.66 -11.16 40.81
N ARG A 6 -20.83 -12.34 40.19
CA ARG A 6 -19.74 -13.29 40.02
C ARG A 6 -18.87 -12.83 38.87
N LEU A 7 -17.59 -12.68 39.15
CA LEU A 7 -16.59 -12.45 38.11
C LEU A 7 -16.63 -13.63 37.13
N PRO A 8 -16.54 -13.40 35.82
CA PRO A 8 -16.47 -14.48 34.86
C PRO A 8 -15.26 -15.37 35.18
N ALA A 9 -15.42 -16.69 34.98
CA ALA A 9 -14.32 -17.61 35.17
C ALA A 9 -13.12 -17.17 34.31
N VAL A 10 -11.94 -17.12 34.92
CA VAL A 10 -10.71 -16.82 34.22
C VAL A 10 -10.41 -18.00 33.29
N VAL A 11 -10.63 -17.83 32.01
CA VAL A 11 -10.31 -18.83 30.99
C VAL A 11 -8.90 -18.59 30.52
N ASP A 12 -8.05 -19.61 30.67
CA ASP A 12 -6.71 -19.59 30.07
C ASP A 12 -6.82 -19.89 28.57
N PHE A 13 -6.66 -18.85 27.76
CA PHE A 13 -6.72 -18.94 26.30
C PHE A 13 -5.35 -19.13 25.65
N CYS A 14 -4.31 -19.35 26.47
CA CYS A 14 -2.94 -19.53 25.97
C CYS A 14 -2.49 -20.98 26.13
N ALA A 15 -2.19 -21.66 25.03
CA ALA A 15 -1.58 -22.98 25.06
C ALA A 15 -0.16 -22.92 25.67
N PRO A 16 0.30 -23.98 26.38
CA PRO A 16 1.66 -24.02 26.92
C PRO A 16 2.72 -23.76 25.84
N GLY A 17 3.59 -22.79 26.09
CA GLY A 17 4.63 -22.38 25.14
C GLY A 17 5.34 -21.08 25.53
N PRO A 18 6.19 -20.51 24.66
CA PRO A 18 6.93 -19.30 24.95
C PRO A 18 6.04 -18.10 25.30
N VAL A 19 4.93 -17.92 24.58
CA VAL A 19 3.96 -16.85 24.85
C VAL A 19 3.29 -17.01 26.20
N HIS A 20 2.91 -18.25 26.56
CA HIS A 20 2.31 -18.55 27.87
C HIS A 20 3.28 -18.22 29.01
N ARG A 21 4.56 -18.64 28.89
CA ARG A 21 5.59 -18.31 29.90
C ARG A 21 5.79 -16.80 30.05
N CYS A 22 5.84 -16.07 28.93
CA CYS A 22 5.99 -14.62 28.94
C CYS A 22 4.79 -13.95 29.64
N ILE A 23 3.56 -14.30 29.27
CA ILE A 23 2.36 -13.74 29.90
C ILE A 23 2.37 -14.04 31.41
N HIS A 24 2.73 -15.26 31.80
CA HIS A 24 2.79 -15.66 33.22
C HIS A 24 3.84 -14.87 33.98
N ALA A 25 5.04 -14.71 33.44
CA ALA A 25 6.11 -13.91 34.03
C ALA A 25 5.68 -12.44 34.22
N VAL A 26 5.08 -11.84 33.17
CA VAL A 26 4.59 -10.46 33.26
C VAL A 26 3.43 -10.34 34.26
N CYS A 27 2.51 -11.31 34.32
CA CYS A 27 1.45 -11.32 35.33
C CYS A 27 2.00 -11.21 36.73
N HIS A 28 3.02 -11.99 37.10
CA HIS A 28 3.64 -11.94 38.42
C HIS A 28 4.30 -10.61 38.73
N GLN A 29 4.92 -9.98 37.72
CA GLN A 29 5.61 -8.70 37.89
C GLN A 29 4.64 -7.53 38.11
N ILE A 30 3.44 -7.57 37.48
CA ILE A 30 2.49 -6.45 37.51
C ILE A 30 1.30 -6.69 38.47
N GLU A 31 1.26 -7.79 39.21
CA GLU A 31 0.10 -8.21 39.99
C GLU A 31 -0.38 -7.13 40.97
N ASP A 32 0.52 -6.58 41.77
CA ASP A 32 0.22 -5.53 42.76
C ASP A 32 -0.23 -4.23 42.08
N HIS A 33 0.38 -3.87 40.95
CA HIS A 33 0.05 -2.67 40.18
C HIS A 33 -1.32 -2.80 39.50
N ALA A 34 -1.60 -3.95 38.93
CA ALA A 34 -2.91 -4.22 38.29
C ALA A 34 -4.04 -4.22 39.31
N GLN A 35 -3.84 -4.82 40.50
CA GLN A 35 -4.84 -4.80 41.57
C GLN A 35 -5.12 -3.37 42.06
N ARG A 36 -4.08 -2.55 42.25
CA ARG A 36 -4.23 -1.12 42.61
C ARG A 36 -4.95 -0.31 41.55
N ALA A 37 -4.70 -0.62 40.26
CA ALA A 37 -5.35 0.03 39.14
C ALA A 37 -6.78 -0.50 38.85
N GLY A 38 -7.23 -1.55 39.57
CA GLY A 38 -8.55 -2.18 39.34
C GLY A 38 -8.65 -2.94 38.03
N LEU A 39 -7.52 -3.36 37.45
CA LEU A 39 -7.44 -4.08 36.21
C LEU A 39 -7.29 -5.58 36.45
N SER A 40 -7.87 -6.41 35.56
CA SER A 40 -7.54 -7.84 35.57
C SER A 40 -6.07 -8.03 35.22
N VAL A 41 -5.32 -8.73 36.07
CA VAL A 41 -3.86 -8.94 35.91
C VAL A 41 -3.51 -9.47 34.52
N ARG A 42 -4.25 -10.46 34.05
CA ARG A 42 -4.00 -11.08 32.76
C ARG A 42 -4.33 -10.17 31.58
N PHE A 43 -5.38 -9.36 31.71
CA PHE A 43 -5.69 -8.32 30.74
C PHE A 43 -4.56 -7.30 30.67
N ALA A 44 -4.15 -6.75 31.83
CA ALA A 44 -3.05 -5.79 31.90
C ALA A 44 -1.75 -6.37 31.33
N ALA A 45 -1.38 -7.63 31.66
CA ALA A 45 -0.19 -8.29 31.12
C ALA A 45 -0.19 -8.40 29.60
N THR A 46 -1.30 -8.78 28.98
CA THR A 46 -1.38 -8.87 27.51
C THR A 46 -1.24 -7.50 26.83
N TRP A 47 -1.80 -6.46 27.39
CA TRP A 47 -1.67 -5.10 26.85
C TRP A 47 -0.30 -4.47 27.10
N VAL A 48 0.35 -4.79 28.22
CA VAL A 48 1.74 -4.42 28.49
C VAL A 48 2.69 -5.06 27.47
N ILE A 49 2.48 -6.35 27.13
CA ILE A 49 3.25 -7.04 26.10
C ILE A 49 2.99 -6.42 24.70
N ASP A 50 1.75 -6.06 24.38
CA ASP A 50 1.39 -5.34 23.14
C ASP A 50 1.99 -3.94 23.08
N GLY A 51 2.42 -3.37 24.23
CA GLY A 51 3.05 -2.06 24.33
C GLY A 51 2.06 -0.89 24.35
N ASP A 52 0.85 -1.11 24.88
CA ASP A 52 -0.19 -0.08 25.02
C ASP A 52 0.22 0.98 26.06
N GLU A 53 0.40 2.22 25.60
CA GLU A 53 0.85 3.34 26.46
C GLU A 53 -0.18 3.71 27.54
N ALA A 54 -1.48 3.54 27.27
CA ALA A 54 -2.51 3.88 28.23
C ALA A 54 -2.46 2.96 29.45
N VAL A 55 -2.32 1.65 29.21
CA VAL A 55 -2.17 0.65 30.28
C VAL A 55 -0.83 0.80 31.01
N LEU A 56 0.26 1.04 30.29
CA LEU A 56 1.59 1.27 30.88
C LEU A 56 1.59 2.49 31.82
N ASN A 57 0.95 3.58 31.42
CA ASN A 57 0.82 4.79 32.24
C ASN A 57 -0.07 4.57 33.46
N GLN A 58 -1.13 3.75 33.35
CA GLN A 58 -2.03 3.47 34.45
C GLN A 58 -1.42 2.55 35.51
N LEU A 59 -0.49 1.68 35.11
CA LEU A 59 0.19 0.76 36.03
C LEU A 59 1.30 1.41 36.84
N HIS A 60 1.81 2.58 36.45
CA HIS A 60 2.91 3.30 37.12
C HIS A 60 4.13 2.43 37.44
N LEU A 61 4.57 1.62 36.47
CA LEU A 61 5.72 0.73 36.63
C LEU A 61 7.03 1.52 36.74
N ASP A 62 7.94 1.04 37.58
CA ASP A 62 9.25 1.62 37.68
C ASP A 62 10.17 1.21 36.49
N GLN A 63 11.39 1.80 36.41
CA GLN A 63 12.29 1.54 35.29
C GLN A 63 12.82 0.09 35.31
N ASN A 64 13.10 -0.47 36.51
CA ASN A 64 13.60 -1.84 36.64
C ASN A 64 12.54 -2.87 36.25
N GLU A 65 11.30 -2.64 36.64
CA GLU A 65 10.17 -3.49 36.27
C GLU A 65 9.95 -3.49 34.75
N LYS A 66 10.03 -2.34 34.09
CA LYS A 66 9.95 -2.24 32.63
C LYS A 66 11.07 -2.99 31.93
N GLU A 67 12.30 -2.95 32.45
CA GLU A 67 13.44 -3.69 31.90
C GLU A 67 13.28 -5.20 32.05
N LEU A 68 12.78 -5.69 33.19
CA LEU A 68 12.49 -7.10 33.41
C LEU A 68 11.38 -7.62 32.49
N ILE A 69 10.33 -6.83 32.32
CA ILE A 69 9.24 -7.13 31.39
C ILE A 69 9.76 -7.20 29.96
N GLU A 70 10.54 -6.19 29.53
CA GLU A 70 11.13 -6.15 28.19
C GLU A 70 12.07 -7.33 27.95
N HIS A 71 12.87 -7.75 28.95
CA HIS A 71 13.70 -8.94 28.85
C HIS A 71 12.87 -10.21 28.59
N SER A 72 11.76 -10.39 29.32
CA SER A 72 10.86 -11.53 29.13
C SER A 72 10.20 -11.53 27.75
N ILE A 73 9.88 -10.35 27.22
CA ILE A 73 9.30 -10.18 25.87
C ILE A 73 10.34 -10.52 24.80
N VAL A 74 11.56 -9.99 24.91
CA VAL A 74 12.65 -10.26 23.96
C VAL A 74 12.97 -11.76 23.91
N GLN A 75 13.00 -12.44 25.06
CA GLN A 75 13.19 -13.89 25.11
C GLN A 75 12.08 -14.63 24.35
N MET A 76 10.81 -14.25 24.54
CA MET A 76 9.69 -14.82 23.80
C MET A 76 9.81 -14.57 22.28
N GLU A 77 10.19 -13.36 21.87
CA GLU A 77 10.39 -12.99 20.47
C GLU A 77 11.48 -13.87 19.81
N LEU A 78 12.59 -14.09 20.52
CA LEU A 78 13.69 -14.94 20.05
C LEU A 78 13.29 -16.41 19.91
N GLU A 79 12.60 -16.97 20.92
CA GLU A 79 12.17 -18.35 20.91
C GLU A 79 11.09 -18.62 19.86
N ARG A 80 10.17 -17.66 19.64
CA ARG A 80 9.07 -17.80 18.69
C ARG A 80 9.46 -17.43 17.25
N GLY A 81 10.45 -16.57 17.08
CA GLY A 81 10.82 -15.99 15.77
C GLY A 81 9.78 -15.02 15.21
N LEU A 82 8.90 -14.51 16.05
CA LEU A 82 7.85 -13.54 15.75
C LEU A 82 8.02 -12.31 16.66
N ASP A 83 7.62 -11.13 16.19
CA ASP A 83 7.52 -9.97 17.05
C ASP A 83 6.39 -10.16 18.10
N ARG A 84 6.43 -9.38 19.19
CA ARG A 84 5.47 -9.50 20.31
C ARG A 84 4.02 -9.40 19.87
N ASN A 85 3.72 -8.50 18.94
CA ASN A 85 2.36 -8.29 18.47
C ASN A 85 1.86 -9.47 17.63
N ALA A 86 2.72 -9.99 16.74
CA ALA A 86 2.41 -11.17 15.96
C ALA A 86 2.28 -12.42 16.83
N ALA A 87 3.10 -12.56 17.88
CA ALA A 87 3.04 -13.67 18.80
C ALA A 87 1.73 -13.67 19.63
N ILE A 88 1.30 -12.52 20.13
CA ILE A 88 0.02 -12.37 20.84
C ILE A 88 -1.17 -12.60 19.90
N ALA A 89 -1.11 -12.06 18.68
CA ALA A 89 -2.16 -12.28 17.68
C ALA A 89 -2.28 -13.76 17.31
N ASP A 90 -1.16 -14.43 17.03
CA ASP A 90 -1.14 -15.86 16.71
C ASP A 90 -1.74 -16.72 17.84
N MET A 91 -1.41 -16.41 19.09
CA MET A 91 -2.01 -17.06 20.25
C MET A 91 -3.54 -16.87 20.28
N ARG A 92 -4.02 -15.63 20.13
CA ARG A 92 -5.46 -15.32 20.13
C ARG A 92 -6.20 -16.08 19.03
N TYR A 93 -5.65 -16.07 17.81
CA TYR A 93 -6.25 -16.77 16.68
C TYR A 93 -6.23 -18.29 16.84
N THR A 94 -5.16 -18.87 17.35
CA THR A 94 -5.09 -20.31 17.65
C THR A 94 -6.19 -20.72 18.63
N PHE A 95 -6.43 -19.94 19.67
CA PHE A 95 -7.51 -20.20 20.62
C PHE A 95 -8.90 -20.07 19.95
N ILE A 96 -9.12 -19.01 19.17
CA ILE A 96 -10.37 -18.80 18.44
C ILE A 96 -10.63 -19.94 17.45
N GLU A 97 -9.62 -20.39 16.71
CA GLU A 97 -9.74 -21.51 15.79
C GLU A 97 -10.11 -22.82 16.51
N ALA A 98 -9.48 -23.11 17.64
CA ALA A 98 -9.79 -24.28 18.46
C ALA A 98 -11.24 -24.23 18.97
N LEU A 99 -11.69 -23.06 19.45
CA LEU A 99 -13.05 -22.85 19.93
C LEU A 99 -14.08 -22.99 18.80
N VAL A 100 -13.83 -22.33 17.66
CA VAL A 100 -14.70 -22.41 16.48
C VAL A 100 -14.79 -23.85 15.96
N LYS A 101 -13.68 -24.57 15.96
CA LYS A 101 -13.67 -25.99 15.55
C LYS A 101 -14.49 -26.89 16.46
N SER A 102 -14.59 -26.57 17.75
CA SER A 102 -15.37 -27.33 18.71
C SER A 102 -16.85 -26.96 18.73
N CYS A 103 -17.19 -25.68 18.45
CA CYS A 103 -18.54 -25.15 18.63
C CYS A 103 -19.31 -24.94 17.34
N VAL A 104 -18.60 -24.79 16.19
CA VAL A 104 -19.21 -24.45 14.91
C VAL A 104 -19.17 -25.64 13.96
N VAL A 105 -20.32 -26.23 13.72
CA VAL A 105 -20.50 -27.20 12.63
C VAL A 105 -20.68 -26.42 11.34
N LYS A 106 -19.63 -26.31 10.53
CA LYS A 106 -19.70 -25.68 9.21
C LYS A 106 -20.37 -26.66 8.23
N PRO A 107 -21.60 -26.37 7.77
CA PRO A 107 -22.15 -27.14 6.66
C PRO A 107 -21.33 -26.83 5.42
N HIS A 108 -20.80 -27.80 4.74
CA HIS A 108 -20.05 -27.79 3.48
C HIS A 108 -19.26 -26.51 3.19
N GLU A 109 -17.95 -26.61 3.09
CA GLU A 109 -17.14 -25.50 2.55
C GLU A 109 -17.62 -25.15 1.13
N SER A 110 -17.84 -23.87 0.88
CA SER A 110 -18.29 -23.43 -0.45
C SER A 110 -17.23 -23.81 -1.51
N LYS A 111 -17.69 -24.26 -2.68
CA LYS A 111 -16.79 -24.60 -3.80
C LYS A 111 -15.84 -23.44 -4.15
N GLU A 112 -16.28 -22.20 -3.93
CA GLU A 112 -15.49 -20.97 -4.13
C GLU A 112 -14.31 -20.91 -3.14
N ARG A 113 -14.54 -21.26 -1.87
CA ARG A 113 -13.48 -21.29 -0.86
C ARG A 113 -12.42 -22.34 -1.19
N LEU A 114 -12.85 -23.55 -1.59
CA LEU A 114 -11.92 -24.60 -1.99
C LEU A 114 -11.06 -24.21 -3.19
N ARG A 115 -11.66 -23.55 -4.19
CA ARG A 115 -10.92 -22.98 -5.34
C ARG A 115 -9.94 -21.90 -4.90
N SER A 116 -10.36 -20.99 -4.02
CA SER A 116 -9.51 -19.94 -3.48
C SER A 116 -8.32 -20.50 -2.72
N VAL A 117 -8.52 -21.48 -1.84
CA VAL A 117 -7.45 -22.16 -1.10
C VAL A 117 -6.46 -22.88 -2.05
N SER A 118 -6.98 -23.51 -3.11
CA SER A 118 -6.10 -24.17 -4.11
C SER A 118 -5.26 -23.18 -4.89
N ALA A 119 -5.83 -22.02 -5.29
CA ALA A 119 -5.12 -20.94 -5.95
C ALA A 119 -4.08 -20.31 -5.00
N ASP A 120 -4.41 -20.13 -3.72
CA ASP A 120 -3.53 -19.54 -2.73
C ASP A 120 -2.27 -20.40 -2.47
N LYS A 121 -2.35 -21.72 -2.57
CA LYS A 121 -1.16 -22.59 -2.47
C LYS A 121 -0.07 -22.22 -3.50
N ILE A 122 -0.47 -21.75 -4.67
CA ILE A 122 0.45 -21.35 -5.74
C ILE A 122 0.83 -19.87 -5.60
N LEU A 123 -0.17 -18.99 -5.39
CA LEU A 123 -0.01 -17.55 -5.40
C LEU A 123 0.66 -16.99 -4.13
N THR A 124 0.56 -17.70 -3.00
CA THR A 124 1.21 -17.32 -1.73
C THR A 124 2.35 -18.26 -1.34
N GLY A 125 2.74 -19.18 -2.23
CA GLY A 125 3.81 -20.14 -1.99
C GLY A 125 5.16 -19.46 -1.75
N LYS A 126 5.99 -20.01 -0.86
CA LYS A 126 7.27 -19.44 -0.42
C LYS A 126 8.22 -19.04 -1.57
N TYR A 127 8.23 -19.80 -2.67
CA TYR A 127 9.10 -19.58 -3.81
C TYR A 127 8.37 -19.09 -5.06
N THR A 128 7.06 -19.30 -5.16
CA THR A 128 6.26 -18.98 -6.33
C THR A 128 5.61 -17.61 -6.26
N ALA A 129 5.33 -17.10 -5.05
CA ALA A 129 4.61 -15.85 -4.87
C ALA A 129 5.30 -14.64 -5.52
N ILE A 130 6.60 -14.46 -5.29
CA ILE A 130 7.34 -13.30 -5.82
C ILE A 130 7.50 -13.37 -7.35
N PRO A 131 7.92 -14.49 -7.98
CA PRO A 131 7.98 -14.59 -9.43
C PRO A 131 6.63 -14.38 -10.12
N ILE A 132 5.54 -14.97 -9.59
CA ILE A 132 4.21 -14.79 -10.15
C ILE A 132 3.78 -13.33 -10.03
N PHE A 133 4.01 -12.70 -8.88
CA PHE A 133 3.72 -11.28 -8.67
C PHE A 133 4.45 -10.40 -9.69
N ILE A 134 5.76 -10.60 -9.86
CA ILE A 134 6.55 -9.85 -10.85
C ILE A 134 5.98 -10.09 -12.26
N GLY A 135 5.65 -11.33 -12.61
CA GLY A 135 5.08 -11.68 -13.92
C GLY A 135 3.74 -10.99 -14.19
N VAL A 136 2.84 -10.97 -13.20
CA VAL A 136 1.55 -10.29 -13.29
C VAL A 136 1.74 -8.77 -13.45
N MET A 137 2.63 -8.17 -12.67
CA MET A 137 2.91 -6.73 -12.76
C MET A 137 3.56 -6.35 -14.09
N LEU A 138 4.51 -7.14 -14.58
CA LEU A 138 5.12 -6.91 -15.89
C LEU A 138 4.09 -7.03 -17.02
N LEU A 139 3.20 -8.01 -16.95
CA LEU A 139 2.11 -8.16 -17.92
C LEU A 139 1.19 -6.94 -17.93
N ILE A 140 0.77 -6.47 -16.76
CA ILE A 140 -0.09 -5.30 -16.63
C ILE A 140 0.60 -4.05 -17.18
N PHE A 141 1.86 -3.81 -16.81
CA PHE A 141 2.60 -2.67 -17.32
C PHE A 141 2.81 -2.76 -18.85
N TYR A 142 3.13 -3.95 -19.37
CA TYR A 142 3.24 -4.13 -20.81
C TYR A 142 1.95 -3.84 -21.56
N LEU A 143 0.82 -4.36 -21.08
CA LEU A 143 -0.49 -4.09 -21.67
C LEU A 143 -0.87 -2.60 -21.56
N THR A 144 -0.58 -1.98 -20.43
CA THR A 144 -0.92 -0.57 -20.18
C THR A 144 -0.08 0.38 -21.06
N PHE A 145 1.23 0.16 -21.12
CA PHE A 145 2.13 1.14 -21.78
C PHE A 145 2.43 0.83 -23.24
N HIS A 146 2.31 -0.42 -23.69
CA HIS A 146 2.66 -0.78 -25.08
C HIS A 146 1.46 -1.18 -25.94
N VAL A 147 0.41 -1.78 -25.36
CA VAL A 147 -0.67 -2.32 -26.17
C VAL A 147 -1.90 -1.41 -26.14
N ILE A 148 -2.57 -1.34 -25.00
CA ILE A 148 -3.87 -0.67 -24.89
C ILE A 148 -3.69 0.83 -24.65
N GLY A 149 -2.93 1.20 -23.63
CA GLY A 149 -2.79 2.60 -23.23
C GLY A 149 -2.10 3.45 -24.29
N GLN A 150 -1.02 2.94 -24.90
CA GLN A 150 -0.34 3.65 -25.99
C GLN A 150 -1.25 3.81 -27.23
N GLY A 151 -1.91 2.73 -27.66
CA GLY A 151 -2.80 2.79 -28.83
C GLY A 151 -3.96 3.78 -28.66
N LEU A 152 -4.58 3.82 -27.46
CA LEU A 152 -5.61 4.80 -27.16
C LEU A 152 -5.05 6.23 -27.02
N SER A 153 -3.84 6.36 -26.49
CA SER A 153 -3.15 7.65 -26.37
C SER A 153 -2.85 8.26 -27.74
N ASP A 154 -2.31 7.44 -28.66
CA ASP A 154 -2.01 7.88 -30.02
C ASP A 154 -3.28 8.28 -30.80
N LEU A 155 -4.37 7.52 -30.58
CA LEU A 155 -5.68 7.86 -31.14
C LEU A 155 -6.20 9.20 -30.63
N LEU A 156 -6.11 9.43 -29.32
CA LEU A 156 -6.52 10.69 -28.71
C LEU A 156 -5.63 11.85 -29.15
N ALA A 157 -4.32 11.64 -29.19
CA ALA A 157 -3.36 12.65 -29.68
C ALA A 157 -3.67 13.04 -31.12
N SER A 158 -3.88 12.08 -32.02
CA SER A 158 -4.26 12.39 -33.43
C SER A 158 -5.57 13.15 -33.53
N GLY A 159 -6.54 12.90 -32.66
CA GLY A 159 -7.79 13.65 -32.55
C GLY A 159 -7.56 15.11 -32.09
N ILE A 160 -6.70 15.31 -31.09
CA ILE A 160 -6.33 16.65 -30.61
C ILE A 160 -5.57 17.40 -31.70
N ASP A 161 -4.63 16.77 -32.38
CA ASP A 161 -3.87 17.38 -33.48
C ASP A 161 -4.79 17.80 -34.63
N ALA A 162 -5.73 16.95 -35.01
CA ALA A 162 -6.74 17.29 -36.03
C ALA A 162 -7.59 18.50 -35.62
N LEU A 163 -8.02 18.54 -34.34
CA LEU A 163 -8.76 19.68 -33.80
C LEU A 163 -7.91 20.95 -33.79
N THR A 164 -6.65 20.86 -33.43
CA THR A 164 -5.68 21.98 -33.43
C THR A 164 -5.54 22.58 -34.82
N VAL A 165 -5.41 21.74 -35.87
CA VAL A 165 -5.34 22.19 -37.25
C VAL A 165 -6.62 22.92 -37.71
N VAL A 166 -7.78 22.43 -37.29
CA VAL A 166 -9.07 23.08 -37.62
C VAL A 166 -9.16 24.44 -36.93
N VAL A 167 -8.79 24.54 -35.67
CA VAL A 167 -8.80 25.78 -34.90
C VAL A 167 -7.79 26.76 -35.46
N ASP A 168 -6.57 26.32 -35.81
CA ASP A 168 -5.53 27.17 -36.41
C ASP A 168 -6.02 27.79 -37.74
N ARG A 169 -6.62 27.00 -38.60
CA ARG A 169 -7.21 27.51 -39.86
C ARG A 169 -8.33 28.52 -39.60
N ALA A 170 -9.18 28.28 -38.61
CA ALA A 170 -10.24 29.22 -38.24
C ALA A 170 -9.66 30.54 -37.71
N LEU A 171 -8.67 30.50 -36.83
CA LEU A 171 -8.00 31.68 -36.28
C LEU A 171 -7.30 32.49 -37.38
N THR A 172 -6.63 31.81 -38.29
CA THR A 172 -5.99 32.44 -39.47
C THR A 172 -7.00 33.14 -40.37
N ALA A 173 -8.18 32.50 -40.60
CA ALA A 173 -9.26 33.10 -41.43
C ALA A 173 -9.85 34.37 -40.77
N TYR A 174 -9.86 34.45 -39.44
CA TYR A 174 -10.31 35.65 -38.70
C TYR A 174 -9.25 36.78 -38.60
N HIS A 175 -8.04 36.59 -39.18
CA HIS A 175 -6.93 37.57 -39.14
C HIS A 175 -6.59 38.03 -37.71
N LEU A 176 -6.61 37.10 -36.74
CA LEU A 176 -6.25 37.43 -35.36
C LEU A 176 -4.76 37.77 -35.22
N ASN A 177 -4.42 38.54 -34.17
CA ASN A 177 -3.05 38.89 -33.87
C ASN A 177 -2.19 37.63 -33.71
N PRO A 178 -1.01 37.49 -34.35
CA PRO A 178 -0.12 36.36 -34.28
C PRO A 178 0.22 35.91 -32.84
N VAL A 179 0.31 36.84 -31.89
CA VAL A 179 0.57 36.54 -30.47
C VAL A 179 -0.60 35.79 -29.84
N VAL A 180 -1.84 36.18 -30.15
CA VAL A 180 -3.04 35.48 -29.63
C VAL A 180 -3.18 34.09 -30.25
N GLN A 181 -2.87 33.97 -31.55
CA GLN A 181 -2.86 32.70 -32.25
C GLN A 181 -1.84 31.73 -31.62
N SER A 182 -0.59 32.17 -31.40
CA SER A 182 0.44 31.37 -30.71
C SER A 182 0.04 31.00 -29.29
N LEU A 183 -0.56 31.92 -28.52
CA LEU A 183 -1.07 31.61 -27.19
C LEU A 183 -2.11 30.46 -27.20
N VAL A 184 -3.03 30.53 -28.16
CA VAL A 184 -4.09 29.51 -28.26
C VAL A 184 -3.52 28.17 -28.75
N ILE A 185 -2.73 28.18 -29.81
CA ILE A 185 -2.23 26.93 -30.43
C ILE A 185 -1.10 26.33 -29.58
N ASP A 186 -0.03 27.08 -29.32
CA ASP A 186 1.15 26.53 -28.62
C ASP A 186 0.94 26.49 -27.10
N GLY A 187 0.28 27.50 -26.53
CA GLY A 187 0.03 27.55 -25.09
C GLY A 187 -1.07 26.59 -24.69
N ILE A 188 -2.28 26.69 -25.26
CA ILE A 188 -3.45 25.93 -24.80
C ILE A 188 -3.52 24.55 -25.44
N PHE A 189 -3.60 24.48 -26.79
CA PHE A 189 -3.83 23.21 -27.47
C PHE A 189 -2.65 22.26 -27.33
N GLN A 190 -1.43 22.73 -27.50
CA GLN A 190 -0.23 21.90 -27.40
C GLN A 190 0.06 21.55 -25.94
N GLY A 191 -0.06 22.52 -25.01
CA GLY A 191 0.20 22.30 -23.59
C GLY A 191 -0.84 21.38 -22.93
N VAL A 192 -2.13 21.73 -23.03
CA VAL A 192 -3.21 20.90 -22.44
C VAL A 192 -3.38 19.59 -23.21
N GLY A 193 -3.25 19.62 -24.54
CA GLY A 193 -3.37 18.43 -25.39
C GLY A 193 -2.33 17.37 -25.08
N SER A 194 -1.07 17.75 -24.86
CA SER A 194 -0.01 16.82 -24.47
C SER A 194 -0.32 16.13 -23.15
N VAL A 195 -0.90 16.83 -22.18
CA VAL A 195 -1.29 16.26 -20.89
C VAL A 195 -2.51 15.34 -21.02
N LEU A 196 -3.52 15.74 -21.80
CA LEU A 196 -4.70 14.91 -22.05
C LEU A 196 -4.37 13.60 -22.77
N SER A 197 -3.32 13.59 -23.60
CA SER A 197 -2.85 12.38 -24.27
C SER A 197 -2.38 11.29 -23.30
N PHE A 198 -2.05 11.62 -22.05
CA PHE A 198 -1.74 10.62 -21.02
C PHE A 198 -2.99 10.04 -20.33
N LEU A 199 -4.17 10.65 -20.51
CA LEU A 199 -5.41 10.19 -19.87
C LEU A 199 -5.74 8.72 -20.18
N PRO A 200 -5.66 8.23 -21.43
CA PRO A 200 -5.94 6.83 -21.73
C PRO A 200 -5.01 5.85 -21.04
N ILE A 201 -3.72 6.20 -20.93
CA ILE A 201 -2.73 5.38 -20.23
C ILE A 201 -3.10 5.28 -18.74
N ILE A 202 -3.46 6.39 -18.12
CA ILE A 202 -3.85 6.45 -16.70
C ILE A 202 -5.14 5.63 -16.47
N VAL A 203 -6.16 5.79 -17.30
CA VAL A 203 -7.41 5.05 -17.21
C VAL A 203 -7.18 3.54 -17.39
N THR A 204 -6.35 3.15 -18.35
CA THR A 204 -6.00 1.73 -18.58
C THR A 204 -5.23 1.14 -17.38
N LEU A 205 -4.31 1.90 -16.79
CA LEU A 205 -3.59 1.48 -15.58
C LEU A 205 -4.57 1.24 -14.42
N PHE A 206 -5.47 2.19 -14.17
CA PHE A 206 -6.47 2.06 -13.11
C PHE A 206 -7.45 0.91 -13.38
N PHE A 207 -7.78 0.64 -14.62
CA PHE A 207 -8.59 -0.52 -14.99
C PHE A 207 -7.96 -1.83 -14.52
N PHE A 208 -6.70 -2.05 -14.84
CA PHE A 208 -6.00 -3.27 -14.40
C PHE A 208 -5.80 -3.31 -12.88
N LEU A 209 -5.47 -2.18 -12.25
CA LEU A 209 -5.32 -2.11 -10.80
C LEU A 209 -6.64 -2.40 -10.07
N SER A 210 -7.77 -1.87 -10.58
CA SER A 210 -9.09 -2.16 -10.03
C SER A 210 -9.44 -3.65 -10.14
N ILE A 211 -9.10 -4.30 -11.26
CA ILE A 211 -9.28 -5.75 -11.41
C ILE A 211 -8.46 -6.52 -10.37
N LEU A 212 -7.20 -6.14 -10.15
CA LEU A 212 -6.34 -6.79 -9.15
C LEU A 212 -6.88 -6.61 -7.72
N GLU A 213 -7.42 -5.43 -7.42
CA GLU A 213 -7.99 -5.10 -6.12
C GLU A 213 -9.30 -5.88 -5.90
N ASP A 214 -10.24 -5.81 -6.83
CA ASP A 214 -11.55 -6.46 -6.75
C ASP A 214 -11.44 -7.99 -6.71
N THR A 215 -10.49 -8.57 -7.44
CA THR A 215 -10.23 -10.02 -7.40
C THR A 215 -9.67 -10.48 -6.05
N GLY A 216 -9.19 -9.57 -5.20
CA GLY A 216 -8.54 -9.86 -3.93
C GLY A 216 -7.07 -10.29 -4.08
N TYR A 217 -6.46 -10.15 -5.27
CA TYR A 217 -5.05 -10.48 -5.48
C TYR A 217 -4.11 -9.55 -4.69
N MET A 218 -4.46 -8.26 -4.59
CA MET A 218 -3.69 -7.28 -3.81
C MET A 218 -3.54 -7.65 -2.33
N ALA A 219 -4.56 -8.29 -1.74
CA ALA A 219 -4.50 -8.79 -0.38
C ALA A 219 -3.41 -9.87 -0.20
N ARG A 220 -3.27 -10.77 -1.19
CA ARG A 220 -2.24 -11.83 -1.19
C ARG A 220 -0.85 -11.25 -1.35
N VAL A 221 -0.70 -10.28 -2.23
CA VAL A 221 0.56 -9.55 -2.41
C VAL A 221 0.97 -8.87 -1.10
N ALA A 222 0.04 -8.17 -0.45
CA ALA A 222 0.28 -7.53 0.84
C ALA A 222 0.71 -8.53 1.91
N PHE A 223 0.08 -9.70 1.96
CA PHE A 223 0.43 -10.79 2.89
C PHE A 223 1.84 -11.33 2.63
N VAL A 224 2.19 -11.63 1.39
CA VAL A 224 3.52 -12.16 1.04
C VAL A 224 4.62 -11.13 1.31
N MET A 225 4.37 -9.87 0.99
CA MET A 225 5.34 -8.79 1.14
C MET A 225 5.49 -8.26 2.57
N ASP A 226 4.57 -8.60 3.48
CA ASP A 226 4.58 -8.12 4.86
C ASP A 226 5.92 -8.42 5.57
N LYS A 227 6.43 -9.65 5.42
CA LYS A 227 7.71 -10.06 6.01
C LYS A 227 8.90 -9.21 5.53
N LEU A 228 8.90 -8.82 4.25
CA LEU A 228 9.96 -8.00 3.67
C LEU A 228 9.84 -6.55 4.12
N LEU A 229 8.63 -5.99 4.07
CA LEU A 229 8.36 -4.60 4.40
C LEU A 229 8.57 -4.29 5.88
N ARG A 230 8.28 -5.21 6.77
CA ARG A 230 8.58 -5.07 8.20
C ARG A 230 10.06 -4.87 8.49
N ARG A 231 10.96 -5.43 7.68
CA ARG A 231 12.42 -5.20 7.84
C ARG A 231 12.79 -3.73 7.65
N ILE A 232 12.11 -3.04 6.74
CA ILE A 232 12.29 -1.61 6.48
C ILE A 232 11.35 -0.72 7.30
N GLY A 233 10.55 -1.30 8.20
CA GLY A 233 9.70 -0.58 9.14
C GLY A 233 8.30 -0.22 8.62
N LEU A 234 7.82 -0.88 7.57
CA LEU A 234 6.48 -0.69 6.99
C LEU A 234 5.61 -1.93 7.20
N SER A 235 4.29 -1.77 7.23
CA SER A 235 3.34 -2.87 7.20
C SER A 235 3.14 -3.40 5.78
N GLY A 236 2.69 -4.65 5.64
CA GLY A 236 2.42 -5.28 4.35
C GLY A 236 1.43 -4.52 3.48
N LYS A 237 0.47 -3.81 4.08
CA LYS A 237 -0.50 -2.98 3.35
C LYS A 237 0.15 -1.83 2.58
N SER A 238 1.31 -1.35 3.02
CA SER A 238 2.05 -0.27 2.35
C SER A 238 2.54 -0.65 0.96
N ILE A 239 2.61 -1.96 0.64
CA ILE A 239 3.03 -2.41 -0.70
C ILE A 239 2.07 -1.92 -1.79
N VAL A 240 0.76 -1.87 -1.50
CA VAL A 240 -0.26 -1.51 -2.49
C VAL A 240 -0.04 -0.08 -3.02
N PRO A 241 0.01 0.97 -2.17
CA PRO A 241 0.38 2.31 -2.62
C PRO A 241 1.75 2.38 -3.32
N MET A 242 2.75 1.66 -2.81
CA MET A 242 4.09 1.66 -3.42
C MET A 242 4.08 1.08 -4.84
N LEU A 243 3.32 0.01 -5.08
CA LEU A 243 3.16 -0.57 -6.41
C LEU A 243 2.45 0.37 -7.39
N ILE A 244 1.39 1.02 -6.93
CA ILE A 244 0.71 2.06 -7.70
C ILE A 244 1.69 3.18 -8.05
N GLY A 245 2.65 3.49 -7.16
CA GLY A 245 3.70 4.49 -7.34
C GLY A 245 4.62 4.25 -8.54
N PHE A 246 4.85 3.00 -8.93
CA PHE A 246 5.58 2.69 -10.17
C PHE A 246 4.80 3.06 -11.43
N GLY A 247 3.47 3.07 -11.36
CA GLY A 247 2.62 3.58 -12.43
C GLY A 247 2.48 5.09 -12.37
N CYS A 248 1.99 5.61 -11.25
CA CYS A 248 1.76 7.04 -11.04
C CYS A 248 1.82 7.40 -9.54
N THR A 249 2.61 8.42 -9.20
CA THR A 249 2.81 8.87 -7.81
C THR A 249 1.53 9.45 -7.18
N VAL A 250 0.71 10.19 -7.95
CA VAL A 250 -0.49 10.86 -7.43
C VAL A 250 -1.51 9.86 -6.84
N PRO A 251 -1.99 8.85 -7.59
CA PRO A 251 -2.89 7.85 -7.04
C PRO A 251 -2.26 7.00 -5.94
N ALA A 252 -0.94 6.79 -5.97
CA ALA A 252 -0.24 6.10 -4.91
C ALA A 252 -0.33 6.85 -3.57
N VAL A 253 -0.12 8.15 -3.57
CA VAL A 253 -0.28 9.01 -2.39
C VAL A 253 -1.74 9.02 -1.91
N MET A 254 -2.71 9.04 -2.84
CA MET A 254 -4.13 8.94 -2.49
C MET A 254 -4.48 7.59 -1.86
N ALA A 255 -3.95 6.48 -2.42
CA ALA A 255 -4.14 5.14 -1.88
C ALA A 255 -3.50 4.97 -0.49
N ALA A 256 -2.40 5.66 -0.21
CA ALA A 256 -1.77 5.62 1.11
C ALA A 256 -2.68 6.13 2.24
N ARG A 257 -3.72 6.92 1.93
CA ARG A 257 -4.71 7.38 2.92
C ARG A 257 -5.54 6.25 3.53
N THR A 258 -5.63 5.11 2.85
CA THR A 258 -6.37 3.94 3.36
C THR A 258 -5.59 3.15 4.42
N LEU A 259 -4.33 3.49 4.65
CA LEU A 259 -3.50 2.84 5.67
C LEU A 259 -3.98 3.22 7.08
N PRO A 260 -4.19 2.24 7.98
CA PRO A 260 -4.74 2.48 9.31
C PRO A 260 -3.78 3.22 10.24
N SER A 261 -2.46 3.02 10.05
CA SER A 261 -1.42 3.66 10.86
C SER A 261 -1.01 5.00 10.26
N GLU A 262 -1.06 6.08 11.04
CA GLU A 262 -0.58 7.40 10.62
C GLU A 262 0.91 7.39 10.27
N ARG A 263 1.70 6.67 11.05
CA ARG A 263 3.12 6.44 10.81
C ARG A 263 3.36 5.76 9.45
N ASP A 264 2.70 4.62 9.20
CA ASP A 264 2.87 3.88 7.95
C ASP A 264 2.38 4.70 6.75
N ARG A 265 1.29 5.46 6.93
CA ARG A 265 0.75 6.38 5.93
C ARG A 265 1.78 7.45 5.56
N THR A 266 2.34 8.14 6.57
CA THR A 266 3.33 9.20 6.36
C THR A 266 4.60 8.65 5.72
N MET A 267 5.13 7.54 6.24
CA MET A 267 6.31 6.87 5.66
C MET A 267 6.07 6.46 4.21
N THR A 268 4.92 5.86 3.91
CA THR A 268 4.57 5.42 2.55
C THR A 268 4.48 6.61 1.59
N ILE A 269 3.85 7.72 2.02
CA ILE A 269 3.76 8.95 1.21
C ILE A 269 5.16 9.51 0.92
N LEU A 270 6.05 9.56 1.91
CA LEU A 270 7.41 10.06 1.74
C LEU A 270 8.28 9.15 0.84
N LEU A 271 7.99 7.85 0.82
CA LEU A 271 8.74 6.89 0.01
C LEU A 271 8.22 6.79 -1.44
N THR A 272 6.96 7.09 -1.67
CA THR A 272 6.34 6.99 -3.00
C THR A 272 7.09 7.79 -4.10
N PRO A 273 7.61 9.02 -3.87
CA PRO A 273 8.37 9.74 -4.89
C PRO A 273 9.67 9.08 -5.34
N PHE A 274 10.25 8.17 -4.57
CA PHE A 274 11.44 7.42 -4.99
C PHE A 274 11.10 6.33 -6.02
N MET A 275 9.84 5.93 -6.13
CA MET A 275 9.40 5.00 -7.17
C MET A 275 9.40 5.72 -8.53
N SER A 276 10.08 5.11 -9.50
CA SER A 276 10.16 5.67 -10.84
C SER A 276 8.87 5.38 -11.61
N CYS A 277 8.02 6.39 -11.75
CA CYS A 277 6.77 6.29 -12.50
C CYS A 277 6.99 6.52 -14.01
N SER A 278 5.97 6.21 -14.80
CA SER A 278 6.01 6.35 -16.27
C SER A 278 6.37 7.76 -16.76
N ALA A 279 5.95 8.81 -16.01
CA ALA A 279 6.27 10.21 -16.36
C ALA A 279 7.77 10.54 -16.22
N LYS A 280 8.54 9.79 -15.44
CA LYS A 280 9.99 9.97 -15.30
C LYS A 280 10.78 9.30 -16.43
N ILE A 281 10.22 8.28 -17.08
CA ILE A 281 10.92 7.51 -18.12
C ILE A 281 11.36 8.41 -19.30
N PRO A 282 10.53 9.30 -19.87
CA PRO A 282 10.95 10.22 -20.92
C PRO A 282 12.09 11.16 -20.48
N ILE A 283 12.05 11.62 -19.22
CA ILE A 283 13.10 12.47 -18.65
C ILE A 283 14.41 11.68 -18.58
N TYR A 284 14.39 10.46 -18.08
CA TYR A 284 15.56 9.58 -18.02
C TYR A 284 16.11 9.28 -19.42
N ALA A 285 15.22 9.04 -20.39
CA ALA A 285 15.59 8.79 -21.77
C ALA A 285 16.29 10.00 -22.39
N PHE A 286 15.74 11.20 -22.21
CA PHE A 286 16.31 12.43 -22.71
C PHE A 286 17.73 12.66 -22.15
N PHE A 287 17.89 12.63 -20.83
CA PHE A 287 19.20 12.84 -20.21
C PHE A 287 20.19 11.72 -20.55
N SER A 288 19.75 10.47 -20.58
CA SER A 288 20.62 9.33 -20.94
C SER A 288 21.10 9.43 -22.39
N ALA A 289 20.24 9.84 -23.32
CA ALA A 289 20.60 10.03 -24.72
C ALA A 289 21.54 11.23 -24.91
N ALA A 290 21.32 12.32 -24.17
CA ALA A 290 22.14 13.53 -24.28
C ALA A 290 23.56 13.33 -23.72
N PHE A 291 23.70 12.69 -22.56
CA PHE A 291 25.00 12.56 -21.88
C PHE A 291 25.72 11.23 -22.14
N PHE A 292 24.98 10.15 -22.40
CA PHE A 292 25.52 8.80 -22.56
C PHE A 292 24.92 8.06 -23.78
N PRO A 293 25.09 8.56 -25.02
CA PRO A 293 24.40 7.99 -26.19
C PRO A 293 24.72 6.51 -26.44
N LYS A 294 25.95 6.05 -26.11
CA LYS A 294 26.37 4.64 -26.29
C LYS A 294 25.77 3.70 -25.24
N TYR A 295 25.44 4.21 -24.05
CA TYR A 295 25.00 3.41 -22.91
C TYR A 295 23.64 3.87 -22.37
N ALA A 296 22.85 4.56 -23.17
CA ALA A 296 21.59 5.18 -22.74
C ALA A 296 20.64 4.20 -22.03
N ALA A 297 20.45 2.99 -22.57
CA ALA A 297 19.61 1.96 -21.96
C ALA A 297 20.15 1.49 -20.61
N LEU A 298 21.45 1.31 -20.48
CA LEU A 298 22.08 0.86 -19.21
C LEU A 298 22.02 1.94 -18.15
N VAL A 299 22.17 3.21 -18.53
CA VAL A 299 22.04 4.36 -17.63
C VAL A 299 20.58 4.49 -17.17
N MET A 300 19.59 4.32 -18.04
CA MET A 300 18.17 4.31 -17.67
C MET A 300 17.86 3.24 -16.61
N ILE A 301 18.33 2.00 -16.84
CA ILE A 301 18.16 0.91 -15.87
C ILE A 301 18.87 1.25 -14.55
N GLY A 302 20.08 1.79 -14.65
CA GLY A 302 20.84 2.23 -13.47
C GLY A 302 20.12 3.29 -12.64
N LEU A 303 19.54 4.30 -13.28
CA LEU A 303 18.74 5.34 -12.61
C LEU A 303 17.48 4.77 -11.95
N TYR A 304 16.84 3.79 -12.59
CA TYR A 304 15.67 3.12 -12.03
C TYR A 304 16.03 2.32 -10.77
N VAL A 305 17.10 1.52 -10.83
CA VAL A 305 17.61 0.76 -9.68
C VAL A 305 18.09 1.71 -8.57
N LEU A 306 18.77 2.79 -8.92
CA LEU A 306 19.23 3.79 -7.97
C LEU A 306 18.06 4.43 -7.20
N GLY A 307 16.94 4.73 -7.89
CA GLY A 307 15.73 5.22 -7.26
C GLY A 307 15.18 4.24 -6.20
N ILE A 308 15.14 2.96 -6.51
CA ILE A 308 14.71 1.91 -5.56
C ILE A 308 15.67 1.84 -4.36
N LEU A 309 16.98 1.88 -4.59
CA LEU A 309 17.99 1.83 -3.53
C LEU A 309 17.88 3.04 -2.60
N PHE A 310 17.71 4.25 -3.15
CA PHE A 310 17.47 5.45 -2.34
C PHE A 310 16.16 5.36 -1.58
N GLY A 311 15.11 4.77 -2.16
CA GLY A 311 13.85 4.50 -1.47
C GLY A 311 14.06 3.59 -0.25
N ILE A 312 14.79 2.49 -0.40
CA ILE A 312 15.10 1.57 0.71
C ILE A 312 15.96 2.27 1.77
N LEU A 313 16.99 3.00 1.36
CA LEU A 313 17.84 3.75 2.29
C LEU A 313 17.04 4.79 3.09
N SER A 314 16.19 5.56 2.40
CA SER A 314 15.30 6.52 3.02
C SER A 314 14.33 5.86 3.99
N ALA A 315 13.78 4.68 3.65
CA ALA A 315 12.92 3.90 4.55
C ALA A 315 13.64 3.50 5.84
N LEU A 316 14.91 3.07 5.75
CA LEU A 316 15.72 2.70 6.91
C LEU A 316 16.01 3.93 7.80
N VAL A 317 16.30 5.08 7.21
CA VAL A 317 16.50 6.34 7.96
C VAL A 317 15.20 6.77 8.63
N LEU A 318 14.08 6.78 7.90
CA LEU A 318 12.76 7.14 8.41
C LEU A 318 12.28 6.18 9.52
N LYS A 319 12.61 4.89 9.42
CA LYS A 319 12.32 3.91 10.48
C LYS A 319 12.93 4.33 11.82
N SER A 320 14.13 4.92 11.80
CA SER A 320 14.79 5.42 13.00
C SER A 320 14.17 6.73 13.50
N ALA A 321 13.75 7.61 12.58
CA ALA A 321 13.17 8.91 12.90
C ALA A 321 11.74 8.79 13.44
N PHE A 322 10.90 7.95 12.81
CA PHE A 322 9.54 7.70 13.25
C PHE A 322 9.50 6.58 14.28
N ARG A 323 9.50 6.94 15.55
CA ARG A 323 9.36 6.00 16.67
C ARG A 323 7.99 5.34 16.62
N GLY A 324 7.93 4.05 16.86
CA GLY A 324 6.71 3.24 16.85
C GLY A 324 6.90 1.96 16.04
N ARG A 325 6.12 0.94 16.35
CA ARG A 325 6.16 -0.35 15.66
C ARG A 325 5.11 -0.38 14.55
N PRO A 326 5.38 -1.04 13.43
CA PRO A 326 4.35 -1.24 12.42
C PRO A 326 3.19 -2.03 13.02
N VAL A 327 1.97 -1.63 12.69
CA VAL A 327 0.75 -2.35 13.13
C VAL A 327 0.81 -3.80 12.65
N PRO A 328 0.49 -4.78 13.52
CA PRO A 328 0.48 -6.18 13.11
C PRO A 328 -0.51 -6.37 11.95
N PHE A 329 -0.02 -7.05 10.92
CA PHE A 329 -0.81 -7.34 9.74
C PHE A 329 -1.64 -8.61 9.99
N VAL A 330 -2.85 -8.41 10.47
CA VAL A 330 -3.84 -9.49 10.59
C VAL A 330 -4.92 -9.22 9.57
N MET A 331 -5.00 -10.04 8.54
CA MET A 331 -6.01 -9.92 7.49
C MET A 331 -6.49 -11.31 7.06
N GLU A 332 -7.80 -11.50 7.10
CA GLU A 332 -8.40 -12.63 6.41
C GLU A 332 -8.30 -12.43 4.90
N LEU A 333 -7.80 -13.44 4.20
CA LEU A 333 -7.73 -13.41 2.74
C LEU A 333 -9.16 -13.55 2.17
N PRO A 334 -9.68 -12.55 1.46
CA PRO A 334 -11.01 -12.63 0.87
C PRO A 334 -11.03 -13.71 -0.21
N ASN A 335 -12.17 -14.37 -0.43
CA ASN A 335 -12.32 -15.29 -1.55
C ASN A 335 -12.14 -14.55 -2.89
N TYR A 336 -11.58 -15.23 -3.90
CA TYR A 336 -11.49 -14.65 -5.23
C TYR A 336 -12.89 -14.38 -5.79
N ARG A 337 -13.10 -13.17 -6.27
CA ARG A 337 -14.34 -12.74 -6.90
C ARG A 337 -14.06 -12.15 -8.27
N LEU A 338 -15.00 -12.32 -9.18
CA LEU A 338 -14.94 -11.57 -10.44
C LEU A 338 -15.25 -10.10 -10.17
N PRO A 339 -14.51 -9.17 -10.78
CA PRO A 339 -14.74 -7.74 -10.57
C PRO A 339 -16.12 -7.35 -11.09
N SER A 340 -16.78 -6.46 -10.36
CA SER A 340 -18.07 -5.89 -10.79
C SER A 340 -17.82 -4.84 -11.86
N LEU A 341 -18.29 -5.07 -13.08
CA LEU A 341 -18.15 -4.12 -14.20
C LEU A 341 -18.67 -2.72 -13.85
N LYS A 342 -19.76 -2.64 -13.08
CA LYS A 342 -20.32 -1.36 -12.63
C LYS A 342 -19.36 -0.62 -11.68
N SER A 343 -18.78 -1.32 -10.70
CA SER A 343 -17.84 -0.72 -9.75
C SER A 343 -16.58 -0.24 -10.46
N VAL A 344 -16.03 -1.06 -11.35
CA VAL A 344 -14.86 -0.71 -12.16
C VAL A 344 -15.16 0.52 -13.02
N ALA A 345 -16.28 0.56 -13.74
CA ALA A 345 -16.65 1.68 -14.58
C ALA A 345 -16.83 2.98 -13.80
N LEU A 346 -17.46 2.94 -12.62
CA LEU A 346 -17.62 4.12 -11.75
C LEU A 346 -16.25 4.62 -11.25
N LEU A 347 -15.38 3.72 -10.80
CA LEU A 347 -14.04 4.08 -10.35
C LEU A 347 -13.21 4.71 -11.47
N LEU A 348 -13.28 4.16 -12.68
CA LEU A 348 -12.59 4.73 -13.84
C LEU A 348 -13.12 6.12 -14.19
N TRP A 349 -14.43 6.31 -14.13
CA TRP A 349 -15.06 7.61 -14.36
C TRP A 349 -14.60 8.65 -13.35
N ASP A 350 -14.60 8.31 -12.06
CA ASP A 350 -14.16 9.22 -11.00
C ASP A 350 -12.67 9.60 -11.19
N LYS A 351 -11.82 8.63 -11.52
CA LYS A 351 -10.38 8.90 -11.77
C LYS A 351 -10.15 9.73 -13.03
N ALA A 352 -10.89 9.46 -14.10
CA ALA A 352 -10.82 10.27 -15.32
C ALA A 352 -11.30 11.71 -15.07
N LYS A 353 -12.39 11.88 -14.34
CA LYS A 353 -12.93 13.19 -13.96
C LYS A 353 -11.93 13.98 -13.12
N ASP A 354 -11.39 13.36 -12.05
CA ASP A 354 -10.38 14.00 -11.19
C ASP A 354 -9.14 14.45 -11.99
N PHE A 355 -8.70 13.64 -12.95
CA PHE A 355 -7.57 13.98 -13.81
C PHE A 355 -7.88 15.17 -14.72
N ILE A 356 -9.05 15.15 -15.37
CA ILE A 356 -9.50 16.22 -16.26
C ILE A 356 -9.64 17.55 -15.48
N GLU A 357 -10.28 17.54 -14.31
CA GLU A 357 -10.41 18.73 -13.47
C GLU A 357 -9.06 19.32 -13.10
N ARG A 358 -8.08 18.49 -12.74
CA ARG A 358 -6.70 18.95 -12.44
C ARG A 358 -5.96 19.43 -13.67
N ALA A 359 -6.16 18.81 -14.82
CA ALA A 359 -5.59 19.23 -16.09
C ALA A 359 -6.07 20.64 -16.48
N PHE A 360 -7.36 20.88 -16.36
CA PHE A 360 -7.95 22.18 -16.71
C PHE A 360 -7.75 23.28 -15.66
N THR A 361 -7.47 22.96 -14.40
CA THR A 361 -7.24 23.97 -13.35
C THR A 361 -5.75 24.27 -13.19
N VAL A 362 -4.97 23.29 -12.72
CA VAL A 362 -3.58 23.52 -12.33
C VAL A 362 -2.65 23.55 -13.54
N ILE A 363 -2.80 22.59 -14.47
CA ILE A 363 -1.87 22.44 -15.58
C ILE A 363 -2.08 23.54 -16.61
N PHE A 364 -3.33 23.85 -16.91
CA PHE A 364 -3.69 24.95 -17.80
C PHE A 364 -3.10 26.30 -17.33
N LEU A 365 -3.26 26.63 -16.05
CA LEU A 365 -2.67 27.85 -15.49
C LEU A 365 -1.14 27.81 -15.54
N ALA A 366 -0.52 26.69 -15.20
CA ALA A 366 0.93 26.54 -15.27
C ALA A 366 1.46 26.70 -16.70
N THR A 367 0.75 26.15 -17.69
CA THR A 367 1.14 26.25 -19.12
C THR A 367 1.10 27.70 -19.60
N ILE A 368 0.07 28.46 -19.22
CA ILE A 368 -0.02 29.88 -19.55
C ILE A 368 1.15 30.67 -18.94
N VAL A 369 1.46 30.40 -17.65
CA VAL A 369 2.57 31.06 -16.95
C VAL A 369 3.93 30.74 -17.58
N ILE A 370 4.13 29.51 -18.03
CA ILE A 370 5.39 29.09 -18.68
C ILE A 370 5.51 29.65 -20.08
N TRP A 371 4.38 29.78 -20.80
CA TRP A 371 4.36 30.37 -22.15
C TRP A 371 4.70 31.87 -22.12
N PHE A 372 4.25 32.60 -21.10
CA PHE A 372 4.50 34.05 -20.93
C PHE A 372 5.93 34.30 -20.47
#